data_75e0df8f200dbc75e177d33a0b29cbc6
#
_entry.id   75e0df8f200dbc75e177d33a0b29cbc6
#
_cell.length_a   1.000
_cell.length_b   1.000
_cell.length_c   1.000
_cell.angle_alpha   90.00
_cell.angle_beta   90.00
_cell.angle_gamma   90.00
#
_symmetry.space_group_name_H-M   'P 1'
#
loop_
_entity.id
_entity.type
_entity.pdbx_description
1 polymer ?
#
loop_
_entity_poly.entity_id
_entity_poly.type
_entity_poly.pdbx_seq_one_letter_code
_entity_poly.pdbx_strand_id
1 'polypeptide(L)'
;FKNIAGYQFTLGFDNNAVEFVDVTSNLEGLDVANFGLTKLSEGVITTSWNSNEGVTVANGSALFSMTFRATAAVNTKELLSINSRYTESEAYSNSDLYNVVLEFNGTTVSNGFELFQNTPNPFKAETTIGFTMPTAGAVTLTIYDVSGRTLRLIEMDAVKGANSVNVTRDGIDATGVLYYQLETATETATKKMILVD
;
A
#
# COMPACT_ATOMS: atom_id res chain seq x y z
N PHE A 1 5.31 17.25 6.35
CA PHE A 1 5.64 16.45 7.55
C PHE A 1 5.52 17.36 8.76
N LYS A 2 4.33 17.36 9.39
CA LYS A 2 4.02 18.27 10.50
C LYS A 2 3.49 17.47 11.68
N ASN A 3 4.19 17.57 12.82
CA ASN A 3 3.86 16.89 14.07
C ASN A 3 3.66 15.37 13.90
N ILE A 4 4.50 14.73 13.10
CA ILE A 4 4.45 13.29 12.84
C ILE A 4 5.25 12.55 13.91
N ALA A 5 4.59 11.59 14.58
CA ALA A 5 5.19 10.74 15.59
C ALA A 5 5.77 9.44 15.02
N GLY A 6 5.39 9.08 13.81
CA GLY A 6 5.95 7.91 13.14
C GLY A 6 5.42 7.74 11.73
N TYR A 7 6.10 6.90 10.96
CA TYR A 7 5.65 6.45 9.66
C TYR A 7 6.14 5.02 9.40
N GLN A 8 5.44 4.35 8.51
CA GLN A 8 5.88 3.09 7.92
C GLN A 8 5.33 2.95 6.51
N PHE A 9 6.05 2.24 5.65
CA PHE A 9 5.59 1.85 4.33
C PHE A 9 6.51 0.78 3.72
N THR A 10 6.01 0.14 2.66
CA THR A 10 6.79 -0.73 1.78
C THR A 10 7.11 0.03 0.50
N LEU A 11 8.39 0.14 0.17
CA LEU A 11 8.88 0.64 -1.12
C LEU A 11 9.14 -0.55 -2.03
N GLY A 12 8.46 -0.58 -3.19
CA GLY A 12 8.74 -1.48 -4.29
C GLY A 12 9.66 -0.81 -5.30
N PHE A 13 10.59 -1.57 -5.91
CA PHE A 13 11.43 -1.10 -7.00
C PHE A 13 11.68 -2.22 -8.02
N ASP A 14 11.92 -1.85 -9.27
CA ASP A 14 12.24 -2.82 -10.32
C ASP A 14 13.71 -3.29 -10.20
N ASN A 15 13.88 -4.43 -9.53
CA ASN A 15 15.21 -5.04 -9.30
C ASN A 15 15.84 -5.67 -10.58
N ASN A 16 15.15 -5.71 -11.71
CA ASN A 16 15.75 -6.05 -13.00
C ASN A 16 16.39 -4.83 -13.67
N ALA A 17 15.94 -3.63 -13.30
CA ALA A 17 16.36 -2.37 -13.92
C ALA A 17 17.31 -1.55 -13.04
N VAL A 18 17.26 -1.76 -11.71
CA VAL A 18 18.15 -1.08 -10.76
C VAL A 18 18.61 -2.00 -9.64
N GLU A 19 19.76 -1.70 -9.11
CA GLU A 19 20.35 -2.30 -7.91
C GLU A 19 20.34 -1.25 -6.78
N PHE A 20 19.84 -1.61 -5.60
CA PHE A 20 19.96 -0.78 -4.40
C PHE A 20 21.42 -0.70 -3.96
N VAL A 21 21.91 0.50 -3.67
CA VAL A 21 23.30 0.75 -3.26
C VAL A 21 23.40 1.15 -1.80
N ASP A 22 22.63 2.17 -1.39
CA ASP A 22 22.73 2.75 -0.05
C ASP A 22 21.51 3.57 0.35
N VAL A 23 21.37 3.77 1.65
CA VAL A 23 20.40 4.70 2.25
C VAL A 23 21.08 5.58 3.28
N THR A 24 20.87 6.88 3.21
CA THR A 24 21.34 7.87 4.18
C THR A 24 20.17 8.64 4.75
N SER A 25 20.24 8.96 6.04
CA SER A 25 19.18 9.67 6.76
C SER A 25 19.56 11.13 7.01
N ASN A 26 18.55 12.01 6.98
CA ASN A 26 18.62 13.41 7.40
C ASN A 26 17.68 13.70 8.58
N LEU A 27 16.97 12.71 9.08
CA LEU A 27 16.03 12.81 10.20
C LEU A 27 16.67 12.23 11.46
N GLU A 28 16.58 12.95 12.57
CA GLU A 28 17.05 12.47 13.85
C GLU A 28 16.32 11.19 14.28
N GLY A 29 17.08 10.21 14.77
CA GLY A 29 16.55 8.89 15.16
C GLY A 29 16.14 7.98 14.01
N LEU A 30 16.39 8.37 12.77
CA LEU A 30 16.24 7.54 11.57
C LEU A 30 17.65 7.12 11.11
N ASP A 31 17.90 5.83 11.05
CA ASP A 31 19.16 5.26 10.58
C ASP A 31 18.92 4.02 9.70
N VAL A 32 19.98 3.35 9.26
CA VAL A 32 19.89 2.18 8.40
C VAL A 32 19.07 1.03 9.02
N ALA A 33 19.02 0.92 10.35
CA ALA A 33 18.25 -0.12 11.04
C ALA A 33 16.73 0.07 10.89
N ASN A 34 16.28 1.27 10.52
CA ASN A 34 14.87 1.55 10.21
C ASN A 34 14.46 1.04 8.82
N PHE A 35 15.39 0.48 8.03
CA PHE A 35 15.15 -0.02 6.68
C PHE A 35 15.35 -1.53 6.64
N GLY A 36 14.29 -2.27 6.28
CA GLY A 36 14.35 -3.71 6.08
C GLY A 36 14.89 -4.04 4.68
N LEU A 37 16.17 -4.40 4.62
CA LEU A 37 16.92 -4.65 3.38
C LEU A 37 17.03 -6.15 3.01
N THR A 38 16.33 -7.03 3.71
CA THR A 38 16.43 -8.48 3.50
C THR A 38 15.72 -8.96 2.24
N LYS A 39 14.88 -8.13 1.64
CA LYS A 39 14.06 -8.43 0.47
C LYS A 39 14.45 -7.68 -0.80
N LEU A 40 15.69 -7.22 -0.89
CA LEU A 40 16.20 -6.51 -2.07
C LEU A 40 16.11 -7.35 -3.35
N SER A 41 16.29 -8.68 -3.25
CA SER A 41 16.12 -9.60 -4.38
C SER A 41 14.70 -9.74 -4.88
N GLU A 42 13.72 -9.31 -4.07
CA GLU A 42 12.30 -9.23 -4.43
C GLU A 42 11.90 -7.81 -4.91
N GLY A 43 12.85 -6.87 -5.00
CA GLY A 43 12.59 -5.47 -5.33
C GLY A 43 11.86 -4.73 -4.21
N VAL A 44 12.13 -5.07 -2.94
CA VAL A 44 11.39 -4.54 -1.79
C VAL A 44 12.32 -4.01 -0.72
N ILE A 45 11.96 -2.82 -0.21
CA ILE A 45 12.52 -2.22 1.01
C ILE A 45 11.34 -1.84 1.91
N THR A 46 11.34 -2.28 3.15
CA THR A 46 10.39 -1.78 4.15
C THR A 46 11.05 -0.67 4.97
N THR A 47 10.28 0.28 5.45
CA THR A 47 10.81 1.29 6.39
C THR A 47 9.80 1.56 7.49
N SER A 48 10.32 1.80 8.68
CA SER A 48 9.53 2.19 9.84
C SER A 48 10.38 3.07 10.75
N TRP A 49 9.81 4.20 11.16
CA TRP A 49 10.43 5.13 12.09
C TRP A 49 9.38 5.68 13.06
N ASN A 50 9.78 5.90 14.29
CA ASN A 50 8.92 6.55 15.29
C ASN A 50 9.73 7.45 16.24
N SER A 51 9.06 8.45 16.78
CA SER A 51 9.57 9.37 17.80
C SER A 51 8.55 9.51 18.92
N ASN A 52 9.04 9.68 20.15
CA ASN A 52 8.19 9.94 21.33
C ASN A 52 7.50 11.32 21.25
N GLU A 53 8.11 12.25 20.54
CA GLU A 53 7.57 13.59 20.30
C GLU A 53 7.32 13.76 18.80
N GLY A 54 6.23 14.47 18.45
CA GLY A 54 5.93 14.74 17.05
C GLY A 54 7.01 15.64 16.42
N VAL A 55 7.55 15.20 15.28
CA VAL A 55 8.57 15.92 14.52
C VAL A 55 7.93 16.70 13.39
N THR A 56 8.39 17.92 13.18
CA THR A 56 7.98 18.76 12.06
C THR A 56 9.18 19.05 11.17
N VAL A 57 9.05 18.72 9.88
CA VAL A 57 10.07 18.96 8.86
C VAL A 57 9.47 19.83 7.78
N ALA A 58 10.22 20.82 7.30
CA ALA A 58 9.75 21.71 6.27
C ALA A 58 9.42 20.96 4.97
N ASN A 59 8.40 21.42 4.24
CA ASN A 59 8.07 20.84 2.95
C ASN A 59 9.27 20.93 1.99
N GLY A 60 9.52 19.81 1.31
CA GLY A 60 10.66 19.70 0.38
C GLY A 60 11.98 19.29 1.03
N SER A 61 12.06 19.20 2.37
CA SER A 61 13.26 18.65 3.02
C SER A 61 13.29 17.14 2.89
N ALA A 62 14.45 16.59 2.56
CA ALA A 62 14.65 15.15 2.50
C ALA A 62 14.73 14.56 3.92
N LEU A 63 13.92 13.55 4.21
CA LEU A 63 14.00 12.76 5.44
C LEU A 63 15.13 11.74 5.34
N PHE A 64 15.29 11.15 4.18
CA PHE A 64 16.36 10.22 3.82
C PHE A 64 16.60 10.28 2.32
N SER A 65 17.69 9.70 1.88
CA SER A 65 18.03 9.52 0.47
C SER A 65 18.39 8.06 0.21
N MET A 66 17.88 7.49 -0.87
CA MET A 66 18.24 6.16 -1.34
C MET A 66 19.00 6.27 -2.66
N THR A 67 20.08 5.53 -2.76
CA THR A 67 20.89 5.46 -3.98
C THR A 67 20.64 4.13 -4.68
N PHE A 68 20.26 4.22 -5.96
CA PHE A 68 20.13 3.07 -6.85
C PHE A 68 21.09 3.21 -8.03
N ARG A 69 21.65 2.09 -8.46
CA ARG A 69 22.46 1.99 -9.68
C ARG A 69 21.59 1.43 -10.79
N ALA A 70 21.41 2.17 -11.88
CA ALA A 70 20.71 1.66 -13.05
C ALA A 70 21.52 0.55 -13.73
N THR A 71 20.89 -0.57 -14.02
CA THR A 71 21.43 -1.72 -14.77
C THR A 71 20.81 -1.82 -16.17
N ALA A 72 19.71 -1.08 -16.41
CA ALA A 72 19.02 -0.95 -17.68
C ALA A 72 18.50 0.47 -17.87
N ALA A 73 17.99 0.79 -19.06
CA ALA A 73 17.29 2.05 -19.29
C ALA A 73 15.94 2.02 -18.57
N VAL A 74 15.66 3.00 -17.71
CA VAL A 74 14.48 3.06 -16.89
C VAL A 74 13.77 4.40 -16.96
N ASN A 75 12.44 4.35 -16.83
CA ASN A 75 11.63 5.52 -16.53
C ASN A 75 11.50 5.62 -15.00
N THR A 76 11.97 6.72 -14.41
CA THR A 76 11.95 6.90 -12.95
C THR A 76 10.55 6.81 -12.34
N LYS A 77 9.50 7.13 -13.09
CA LYS A 77 8.10 7.03 -12.62
C LYS A 77 7.58 5.60 -12.52
N GLU A 78 8.18 4.67 -13.26
CA GLU A 78 7.82 3.26 -13.24
C GLU A 78 8.75 2.43 -12.35
N LEU A 79 9.82 3.06 -11.89
CA LEU A 79 10.88 2.41 -11.13
C LEU A 79 10.51 2.14 -9.68
N LEU A 80 9.80 3.07 -9.05
CA LEU A 80 9.52 3.05 -7.62
C LEU A 80 8.01 3.09 -7.35
N SER A 81 7.59 2.37 -6.35
CA SER A 81 6.20 2.39 -5.84
C SER A 81 6.18 2.37 -4.32
N ILE A 82 5.12 2.90 -3.72
CA ILE A 82 4.80 2.66 -2.31
C ILE A 82 3.56 1.78 -2.27
N ASN A 83 3.60 0.74 -1.44
CA ASN A 83 2.50 -0.21 -1.27
C ASN A 83 2.44 -0.72 0.18
N SER A 84 1.42 -1.51 0.49
CA SER A 84 1.19 -2.09 1.82
C SER A 84 1.47 -3.59 1.89
N ARG A 85 2.32 -4.12 1.02
CA ARG A 85 2.58 -5.57 0.92
C ARG A 85 3.14 -6.19 2.20
N TYR A 86 4.01 -5.46 2.91
CA TYR A 86 4.64 -5.94 4.15
C TYR A 86 4.35 -5.04 5.34
N THR A 87 4.21 -3.75 5.11
CA THR A 87 3.87 -2.72 6.11
C THR A 87 2.83 -1.80 5.52
N GLU A 88 1.80 -1.47 6.29
CA GLU A 88 0.81 -0.46 5.86
C GLU A 88 1.50 0.86 5.51
N SER A 89 1.03 1.52 4.44
CA SER A 89 1.60 2.78 3.98
C SER A 89 0.96 3.94 4.72
N GLU A 90 1.45 4.24 5.91
CA GLU A 90 0.84 5.18 6.83
C GLU A 90 1.87 6.02 7.58
N ALA A 91 1.42 7.19 8.01
CA ALA A 91 2.11 8.04 8.97
C ALA A 91 1.11 8.51 10.03
N TYR A 92 1.56 8.72 11.23
CA TYR A 92 0.68 9.09 12.35
C TYR A 92 1.25 10.25 13.15
N SER A 93 0.35 11.13 13.56
CA SER A 93 0.56 12.09 14.62
C SER A 93 -0.02 11.54 15.92
N ASN A 94 0.01 12.30 17.00
CA ASN A 94 -0.60 11.88 18.27
C ASN A 94 -2.12 11.68 18.19
N SER A 95 -2.81 12.22 17.17
CA SER A 95 -4.26 12.20 17.03
C SER A 95 -4.78 11.68 15.70
N ASP A 96 -3.95 11.65 14.66
CA ASP A 96 -4.41 11.40 13.30
C ASP A 96 -3.53 10.38 12.57
N LEU A 97 -4.17 9.62 11.67
CA LEU A 97 -3.54 8.68 10.76
C LEU A 97 -3.59 9.25 9.35
N TYR A 98 -2.47 9.18 8.65
CA TYR A 98 -2.31 9.68 7.28
C TYR A 98 -1.86 8.56 6.35
N ASN A 99 -2.34 8.55 5.12
CA ASN A 99 -1.78 7.70 4.07
C ASN A 99 -0.46 8.28 3.55
N VAL A 100 0.53 7.41 3.35
CA VAL A 100 1.78 7.75 2.67
C VAL A 100 1.66 7.38 1.20
N VAL A 101 1.91 8.35 0.32
CA VAL A 101 1.88 8.19 -1.14
C VAL A 101 3.18 8.67 -1.76
N LEU A 102 3.54 8.14 -2.91
CA LEU A 102 4.70 8.57 -3.68
C LEU A 102 4.27 9.57 -4.75
N GLU A 103 4.91 10.73 -4.76
CA GLU A 103 4.71 11.77 -5.79
C GLU A 103 6.03 12.06 -6.50
N PHE A 104 5.98 12.21 -7.82
CA PHE A 104 7.11 12.69 -8.62
C PHE A 104 6.80 14.08 -9.18
N ASN A 105 7.57 15.09 -8.75
CA ASN A 105 7.40 16.50 -9.16
C ASN A 105 5.97 17.03 -8.98
N GLY A 106 5.32 16.67 -7.86
CA GLY A 106 3.95 17.07 -7.55
C GLY A 106 2.86 16.32 -8.30
N THR A 107 3.22 15.24 -9.00
CA THR A 107 2.25 14.31 -9.60
C THR A 107 2.25 13.02 -8.78
N THR A 108 1.11 12.69 -8.19
CA THR A 108 0.95 11.40 -7.49
C THR A 108 1.20 10.28 -8.48
N VAL A 109 2.13 9.40 -8.15
CA VAL A 109 2.36 8.18 -8.92
C VAL A 109 1.68 7.05 -8.16
N SER A 110 0.51 6.70 -8.61
CA SER A 110 -0.04 5.37 -8.39
C SER A 110 0.79 4.42 -9.28
N ASN A 111 1.30 3.33 -8.72
CA ASN A 111 1.87 2.23 -9.53
C ASN A 111 0.80 1.59 -10.44
N GLY A 112 -0.40 2.16 -10.44
CA GLY A 112 -1.57 1.65 -11.15
C GLY A 112 -2.31 0.54 -10.42
N PHE A 113 -1.80 0.08 -9.25
CA PHE A 113 -2.54 -0.79 -8.34
C PHE A 113 -3.19 0.03 -7.24
N GLU A 114 -4.50 0.00 -7.16
CA GLU A 114 -5.28 0.67 -6.11
C GLU A 114 -6.57 -0.10 -5.85
N LEU A 115 -6.87 -0.34 -4.59
CA LEU A 115 -8.13 -0.89 -4.12
C LEU A 115 -9.00 0.25 -3.60
N PHE A 116 -10.21 0.42 -4.15
CA PHE A 116 -11.12 1.49 -3.73
C PHE A 116 -12.04 1.04 -2.60
N GLN A 117 -12.60 2.02 -1.90
CA GLN A 117 -13.67 1.76 -0.94
C GLN A 117 -14.88 1.19 -1.66
N ASN A 118 -15.46 0.13 -1.11
CA ASN A 118 -16.69 -0.45 -1.63
C ASN A 118 -17.86 0.55 -1.60
N THR A 119 -18.73 0.48 -2.58
CA THR A 119 -19.89 1.38 -2.71
C THR A 119 -21.15 0.56 -3.05
N PRO A 120 -22.22 0.67 -2.26
CA PRO A 120 -22.33 1.46 -1.01
C PRO A 120 -21.55 0.86 0.16
N ASN A 121 -21.22 1.69 1.15
CA ASN A 121 -20.70 1.27 2.45
C ASN A 121 -21.27 2.22 3.54
N PRO A 122 -22.08 1.75 4.48
CA PRO A 122 -22.54 0.37 4.67
C PRO A 122 -23.40 -0.17 3.53
N PHE A 123 -23.50 -1.50 3.42
CA PHE A 123 -24.37 -2.17 2.46
C PHE A 123 -25.26 -3.22 3.11
N LYS A 124 -26.37 -3.60 2.45
CA LYS A 124 -27.33 -4.62 2.91
C LYS A 124 -27.35 -5.86 2.04
N ALA A 125 -27.57 -5.69 0.76
CA ALA A 125 -27.75 -6.78 -0.19
C ALA A 125 -26.52 -6.99 -1.06
N GLU A 126 -25.94 -5.93 -1.57
CA GLU A 126 -24.79 -5.97 -2.47
C GLU A 126 -23.94 -4.70 -2.37
N THR A 127 -22.70 -4.80 -2.76
CA THR A 127 -21.76 -3.70 -2.87
C THR A 127 -20.79 -3.95 -4.01
N THR A 128 -20.33 -2.89 -4.64
CA THR A 128 -19.29 -2.96 -5.67
C THR A 128 -17.95 -2.57 -5.09
N ILE A 129 -16.94 -3.39 -5.32
CA ILE A 129 -15.54 -3.14 -4.98
C ILE A 129 -14.83 -2.81 -6.29
N GLY A 130 -14.36 -1.57 -6.42
CA GLY A 130 -13.53 -1.12 -7.54
C GLY A 130 -12.05 -1.27 -7.23
N PHE A 131 -11.23 -1.47 -8.26
CA PHE A 131 -9.77 -1.45 -8.14
C PHE A 131 -9.12 -1.13 -9.49
N THR A 132 -7.86 -0.69 -9.47
CA THR A 132 -7.06 -0.52 -10.69
C THR A 132 -5.87 -1.48 -10.69
N MET A 133 -5.47 -1.88 -11.91
CA MET A 133 -4.33 -2.76 -12.13
C MET A 133 -3.30 -2.10 -13.06
N PRO A 134 -1.99 -2.19 -12.77
CA PRO A 134 -0.94 -1.68 -13.65
C PRO A 134 -0.82 -2.50 -14.95
N THR A 135 -1.06 -3.80 -14.85
CA THR A 135 -1.04 -4.77 -15.95
C THR A 135 -2.20 -5.75 -15.80
N ALA A 136 -2.59 -6.40 -16.86
CA ALA A 136 -3.54 -7.51 -16.78
C ALA A 136 -2.92 -8.71 -16.05
N GLY A 137 -3.72 -9.41 -15.25
CA GLY A 137 -3.27 -10.58 -14.50
C GLY A 137 -4.32 -11.15 -13.57
N ALA A 138 -4.03 -12.32 -12.99
CA ALA A 138 -4.88 -12.94 -11.99
C ALA A 138 -4.86 -12.15 -10.69
N VAL A 139 -6.04 -12.02 -10.06
CA VAL A 139 -6.22 -11.39 -8.75
C VAL A 139 -7.13 -12.26 -7.87
N THR A 140 -6.89 -12.19 -6.59
CA THR A 140 -7.72 -12.84 -5.58
C THR A 140 -8.29 -11.80 -4.64
N LEU A 141 -9.62 -11.73 -4.55
CA LEU A 141 -10.33 -10.92 -3.56
C LEU A 141 -10.81 -11.82 -2.43
N THR A 142 -10.29 -11.62 -1.23
CA THR A 142 -10.66 -12.35 -0.02
C THR A 142 -11.47 -11.45 0.91
N ILE A 143 -12.62 -11.93 1.39
CA ILE A 143 -13.44 -11.26 2.40
C ILE A 143 -13.33 -12.06 3.69
N TYR A 144 -13.05 -11.40 4.80
CA TYR A 144 -12.90 -12.03 6.12
C TYR A 144 -13.52 -11.17 7.23
N ASP A 145 -13.84 -11.82 8.34
CA ASP A 145 -14.35 -11.17 9.54
C ASP A 145 -13.21 -10.63 10.42
N VAL A 146 -13.57 -9.96 11.51
CA VAL A 146 -12.62 -9.37 12.48
C VAL A 146 -11.73 -10.40 13.18
N SER A 147 -12.06 -11.70 13.12
CA SER A 147 -11.25 -12.78 13.66
C SER A 147 -10.24 -13.34 12.64
N GLY A 148 -10.29 -12.86 11.40
CA GLY A 148 -9.48 -13.35 10.28
C GLY A 148 -10.06 -14.59 9.58
N ARG A 149 -11.29 -15.00 9.92
CA ARG A 149 -11.96 -16.13 9.26
C ARG A 149 -12.39 -15.68 7.86
N THR A 150 -11.92 -16.39 6.84
CA THR A 150 -12.34 -16.18 5.45
C THR A 150 -13.83 -16.52 5.29
N LEU A 151 -14.60 -15.54 4.81
CA LEU A 151 -16.02 -15.66 4.51
C LEU A 151 -16.26 -15.93 3.03
N ARG A 152 -15.43 -15.34 2.17
CA ARG A 152 -15.54 -15.49 0.72
C ARG A 152 -14.18 -15.30 0.05
N LEU A 153 -13.95 -16.06 -1.00
CA LEU A 153 -12.78 -15.93 -1.87
C LEU A 153 -13.28 -15.85 -3.32
N ILE A 154 -12.78 -14.88 -4.06
CA ILE A 154 -13.14 -14.62 -5.47
C ILE A 154 -11.84 -14.51 -6.26
N GLU A 155 -11.61 -15.46 -7.16
CA GLU A 155 -10.51 -15.43 -8.11
C GLU A 155 -11.01 -14.93 -9.46
N MET A 156 -10.27 -14.03 -10.09
CA MET A 156 -10.64 -13.47 -11.40
C MET A 156 -9.41 -13.02 -12.18
N ASP A 157 -9.56 -12.92 -13.49
CA ASP A 157 -8.59 -12.24 -14.36
C ASP A 157 -8.97 -10.77 -14.48
N ALA A 158 -8.06 -9.89 -14.07
CA ALA A 158 -8.22 -8.45 -14.17
C ALA A 158 -7.53 -7.90 -15.42
N VAL A 159 -8.10 -6.85 -16.01
CA VAL A 159 -7.49 -6.12 -17.12
C VAL A 159 -6.63 -4.96 -16.60
N LYS A 160 -5.71 -4.47 -17.43
CA LYS A 160 -5.00 -3.22 -17.12
C LYS A 160 -5.97 -2.06 -16.99
N GLY A 161 -5.81 -1.23 -15.96
CA GLY A 161 -6.69 -0.10 -15.65
C GLY A 161 -7.81 -0.48 -14.69
N ALA A 162 -8.98 0.14 -14.85
CA ALA A 162 -10.10 0.02 -13.94
C ALA A 162 -10.80 -1.34 -14.04
N ASN A 163 -11.05 -1.96 -12.91
CA ASN A 163 -11.81 -3.19 -12.73
C ASN A 163 -12.84 -3.02 -11.61
N SER A 164 -13.83 -3.90 -11.57
CA SER A 164 -14.79 -3.95 -10.47
C SER A 164 -15.35 -5.35 -10.26
N VAL A 165 -15.73 -5.65 -9.04
CA VAL A 165 -16.42 -6.89 -8.68
C VAL A 165 -17.65 -6.55 -7.84
N ASN A 166 -18.78 -7.17 -8.16
CA ASN A 166 -19.99 -7.06 -7.35
C ASN A 166 -19.99 -8.18 -6.29
N VAL A 167 -20.15 -7.79 -5.04
CA VAL A 167 -20.21 -8.68 -3.88
C VAL A 167 -21.62 -8.64 -3.33
N THR A 168 -22.32 -9.77 -3.41
CA THR A 168 -23.63 -9.95 -2.81
C THR A 168 -23.49 -10.48 -1.39
N ARG A 169 -24.49 -10.22 -0.55
CA ARG A 169 -24.60 -10.76 0.82
C ARG A 169 -24.69 -12.29 0.84
N ASP A 170 -25.17 -12.90 -0.23
CA ASP A 170 -25.37 -14.35 -0.29
C ASP A 170 -24.08 -15.10 0.00
N GLY A 171 -24.15 -16.02 0.98
CA GLY A 171 -22.99 -16.81 1.42
C GLY A 171 -22.02 -16.06 2.34
N ILE A 172 -22.37 -14.86 2.84
CA ILE A 172 -21.63 -14.15 3.88
C ILE A 172 -22.41 -14.26 5.19
N ASP A 173 -22.07 -15.27 6.01
CA ASP A 173 -22.71 -15.54 7.30
C ASP A 173 -22.08 -14.68 8.42
N ALA A 174 -22.07 -13.35 8.22
CA ALA A 174 -21.57 -12.38 9.19
C ALA A 174 -22.20 -11.02 8.93
N THR A 175 -22.32 -10.20 9.96
CA THR A 175 -22.74 -8.80 9.89
C THR A 175 -21.78 -7.92 10.69
N GLY A 176 -21.84 -6.61 10.46
CA GLY A 176 -20.94 -5.65 11.10
C GLY A 176 -19.70 -5.37 10.28
N VAL A 177 -18.57 -5.26 10.98
CA VAL A 177 -17.29 -4.92 10.33
C VAL A 177 -16.68 -6.15 9.69
N LEU A 178 -16.43 -6.04 8.39
CA LEU A 178 -15.71 -7.01 7.57
C LEU A 178 -14.51 -6.33 6.92
N TYR A 179 -13.55 -7.13 6.48
CA TYR A 179 -12.41 -6.68 5.70
C TYR A 179 -12.41 -7.37 4.36
N TYR A 180 -11.91 -6.70 3.35
CA TYR A 180 -11.62 -7.32 2.05
C TYR A 180 -10.21 -6.97 1.61
N GLN A 181 -9.52 -7.98 1.10
CA GLN A 181 -8.14 -7.90 0.64
C GLN A 181 -8.09 -8.30 -0.83
N LEU A 182 -7.48 -7.46 -1.64
CA LEU A 182 -7.13 -7.77 -3.01
C LEU A 182 -5.66 -8.13 -3.09
N GLU A 183 -5.37 -9.28 -3.66
CA GLU A 183 -4.01 -9.81 -3.82
C GLU A 183 -3.73 -10.10 -5.29
N THR A 184 -2.54 -9.73 -5.73
CA THR A 184 -1.95 -10.03 -7.03
C THR A 184 -0.64 -10.79 -6.83
N ALA A 185 0.07 -11.11 -7.88
CA ALA A 185 1.39 -11.72 -7.78
C ALA A 185 2.42 -10.86 -7.01
N THR A 186 2.25 -9.53 -7.00
CA THR A 186 3.24 -8.57 -6.48
C THR A 186 2.68 -7.56 -5.50
N GLU A 187 1.37 -7.36 -5.46
CA GLU A 187 0.72 -6.30 -4.70
C GLU A 187 -0.39 -6.85 -3.82
N THR A 188 -0.62 -6.21 -2.68
CA THR A 188 -1.73 -6.53 -1.77
C THR A 188 -2.27 -5.23 -1.19
N ALA A 189 -3.59 -5.11 -1.12
CA ALA A 189 -4.27 -4.01 -0.45
C ALA A 189 -5.49 -4.50 0.32
N THR A 190 -5.76 -3.90 1.48
CA THR A 190 -6.87 -4.26 2.35
C THR A 190 -7.71 -3.04 2.68
N LYS A 191 -9.03 -3.23 2.73
CA LYS A 191 -9.97 -2.20 3.19
C LYS A 191 -11.05 -2.81 4.08
N LYS A 192 -11.70 -1.92 4.82
CA LYS A 192 -12.81 -2.25 5.71
C LYS A 192 -14.15 -1.95 5.03
N MET A 193 -15.14 -2.82 5.25
CA MET A 193 -16.53 -2.59 4.85
C MET A 193 -17.49 -2.91 6.01
N ILE A 194 -18.73 -2.44 5.92
CA ILE A 194 -19.77 -2.66 6.92
C ILE A 194 -20.98 -3.30 6.25
N LEU A 195 -21.29 -4.51 6.66
CA LEU A 195 -22.52 -5.23 6.25
C LEU A 195 -23.57 -5.05 7.35
N VAL A 196 -24.71 -4.49 6.98
CA VAL A 196 -25.86 -4.26 7.89
C VAL A 196 -27.04 -5.16 7.54
N ASP A 197 -27.91 -5.39 8.51
CA ASP A 197 -29.14 -6.19 8.37
C ASP A 197 -30.22 -5.53 7.50
#